data_ba013c9b80bcdfd0b787ed6619cb0e44
#
_entry.id   ba013c9b80bcdfd0b787ed6619cb0e44
#
_cell.length_a   1.000
_cell.length_b   1.000
_cell.length_c   1.000
_cell.angle_alpha   90.00
_cell.angle_beta   90.00
_cell.angle_gamma   90.00
#
_symmetry.space_group_name_H-M   'P 1'
#
loop_
_entity.id
_entity.type
_entity.pdbx_description
1 polymer ?
#
loop_
_entity_poly.entity_id
_entity_poly.type
_entity_poly.pdbx_seq_one_letter_code
_entity_poly.pdbx_strand_id
1 'polypeptide(L)'
;PAVAVCVLHLAGRNPTADALRQFESGDLFVTFPGERNTSVSTNIHVLHALRLLGLPADGASAYVQAQRNRHGLWDNEKWHVSWLYPTAHALAALSQAQPQWRDERALAGLLQAQRGDGGWGAGRGSTLEETAYALFALHAMDEREEPQGRRRNAQAVARALDYMLARYAPGAPTQTPLWIGKELYCPLRVVRVAELAGLWLAHRWGSRSPAHAAEATP
;
A
#
# COMPACT_ATOMS: atom_id res chain seq x y z
N PRO A 1 8.93 9.56 11.11
CA PRO A 1 8.39 10.93 10.88
C PRO A 1 7.51 11.02 9.62
N ALA A 2 7.90 10.41 8.48
CA ALA A 2 7.19 10.57 7.19
C ALA A 2 5.70 10.20 7.27
N VAL A 3 5.37 9.04 7.85
CA VAL A 3 3.97 8.61 8.05
C VAL A 3 3.19 9.62 8.90
N ALA A 4 3.82 10.17 9.95
CA ALA A 4 3.19 11.20 10.79
C ALA A 4 2.91 12.49 9.99
N VAL A 5 3.84 12.91 9.14
CA VAL A 5 3.64 14.06 8.22
C VAL A 5 2.45 13.81 7.29
N CYS A 6 2.37 12.62 6.67
CA CYS A 6 1.23 12.26 5.82
C CYS A 6 -0.10 12.35 6.59
N VAL A 7 -0.17 11.72 7.76
CA VAL A 7 -1.40 11.69 8.57
C VAL A 7 -1.83 13.09 9.01
N LEU A 8 -0.89 13.91 9.47
CA LEU A 8 -1.19 15.29 9.87
C LEU A 8 -1.70 16.12 8.69
N HIS A 9 -1.06 16.00 7.53
CA HIS A 9 -1.49 16.71 6.32
C HIS A 9 -2.91 16.29 5.91
N LEU A 10 -3.19 14.98 5.84
CA LEU A 10 -4.52 14.45 5.50
C LEU A 10 -5.60 14.81 6.54
N ALA A 11 -5.19 15.05 7.79
CA ALA A 11 -6.08 15.55 8.84
C ALA A 11 -6.28 17.08 8.81
N GLY A 12 -5.88 17.76 7.74
CA GLY A 12 -6.02 19.21 7.57
C GLY A 12 -5.07 20.04 8.45
N ARG A 13 -4.00 19.42 8.98
CA ARG A 13 -2.92 20.12 9.66
C ARG A 13 -1.87 20.56 8.64
N ASN A 14 -1.03 21.50 9.01
CA ASN A 14 0.05 22.03 8.18
C ASN A 14 1.42 21.55 8.68
N PRO A 15 1.77 20.25 8.54
CA PRO A 15 3.10 19.77 8.93
C PRO A 15 4.15 20.32 7.97
N THR A 16 5.39 20.45 8.46
CA THR A 16 6.55 20.77 7.63
C THR A 16 7.39 19.50 7.37
N ALA A 17 8.29 19.56 6.38
CA ALA A 17 9.25 18.49 6.13
C ALA A 17 10.49 18.54 7.08
N ASP A 18 10.58 19.50 8.00
CA ASP A 18 11.76 19.70 8.85
C ASP A 18 12.11 18.46 9.68
N ALA A 19 11.08 17.73 10.13
CA ALA A 19 11.28 16.48 10.87
C ALA A 19 11.95 15.37 10.02
N LEU A 20 12.02 15.52 8.71
CA LEU A 20 12.66 14.55 7.79
C LEU A 20 14.14 14.87 7.59
N ARG A 21 14.56 16.13 7.73
CA ARG A 21 15.93 16.60 7.38
C ARG A 21 17.03 15.84 8.11
N GLN A 22 16.84 15.48 9.38
CA GLN A 22 17.82 14.73 10.14
C GLN A 22 18.08 13.30 9.60
N PHE A 23 17.23 12.82 8.70
CA PHE A 23 17.33 11.52 8.06
C PHE A 23 17.81 11.61 6.61
N GLU A 24 18.13 12.80 6.10
CA GLU A 24 18.69 12.99 4.77
C GLU A 24 20.09 12.36 4.67
N SER A 25 20.34 11.67 3.58
CA SER A 25 21.63 11.08 3.24
C SER A 25 21.84 11.20 1.72
N GLY A 26 22.46 12.29 1.30
CA GLY A 26 22.48 12.69 -0.11
C GLY A 26 21.07 12.96 -0.62
N ASP A 27 20.71 12.36 -1.75
CA ASP A 27 19.40 12.51 -2.38
C ASP A 27 18.34 11.55 -1.80
N LEU A 28 18.69 10.76 -0.79
CA LEU A 28 17.87 9.74 -0.19
C LEU A 28 17.68 9.95 1.31
N PHE A 29 16.89 9.07 1.93
CA PHE A 29 16.61 9.10 3.35
C PHE A 29 16.91 7.76 4.00
N VAL A 30 17.41 7.82 5.21
CA VAL A 30 17.74 6.66 6.06
C VAL A 30 16.73 6.54 7.19
N THR A 31 16.58 5.34 7.75
CA THR A 31 15.66 5.09 8.86
C THR A 31 16.20 5.67 10.18
N PHE A 32 17.53 5.59 10.35
CA PHE A 32 18.24 6.09 11.52
C PHE A 32 19.44 6.93 11.07
N PRO A 33 19.75 8.05 11.76
CA PRO A 33 20.95 8.81 11.47
C PRO A 33 22.21 7.93 11.51
N GLY A 34 23.04 8.02 10.47
CA GLY A 34 24.25 7.20 10.31
C GLY A 34 24.04 5.77 9.76
N GLU A 35 22.81 5.42 9.40
CA GLU A 35 22.53 4.14 8.73
C GLU A 35 23.22 4.11 7.33
N ARG A 36 23.85 2.96 7.01
CA ARG A 36 24.58 2.80 5.74
C ARG A 36 23.68 2.24 4.62
N ASN A 37 22.70 1.42 4.99
CA ASN A 37 21.85 0.72 4.02
C ASN A 37 20.47 1.37 3.96
N THR A 38 20.17 2.03 2.87
CA THR A 38 18.89 2.70 2.64
C THR A 38 17.74 1.69 2.60
N SER A 39 16.64 2.01 3.26
CA SER A 39 15.40 1.23 3.21
C SER A 39 14.50 1.70 2.07
N VAL A 40 13.93 0.75 1.34
CA VAL A 40 12.97 1.04 0.27
C VAL A 40 11.71 1.67 0.85
N SER A 41 11.11 1.09 1.89
CA SER A 41 9.89 1.62 2.49
C SER A 41 10.10 2.98 3.16
N THR A 42 11.26 3.24 3.75
CA THR A 42 11.59 4.57 4.28
C THR A 42 11.49 5.63 3.18
N ASN A 43 12.11 5.39 2.02
CA ASN A 43 12.06 6.33 0.90
C ASN A 43 10.68 6.40 0.24
N ILE A 44 9.92 5.32 0.22
CA ILE A 44 8.52 5.32 -0.22
C ILE A 44 7.68 6.26 0.66
N HIS A 45 7.78 6.14 1.98
CA HIS A 45 7.02 6.99 2.91
C HIS A 45 7.46 8.45 2.85
N VAL A 46 8.75 8.72 2.68
CA VAL A 46 9.26 10.08 2.51
C VAL A 46 8.80 10.67 1.17
N LEU A 47 8.88 9.90 0.07
CA LEU A 47 8.34 10.31 -1.23
C LEU A 47 6.87 10.71 -1.11
N HIS A 48 6.06 9.89 -0.43
CA HIS A 48 4.65 10.17 -0.20
C HIS A 48 4.45 11.49 0.58
N ALA A 49 5.18 11.67 1.68
CA ALA A 49 5.09 12.88 2.50
C ALA A 49 5.50 14.15 1.73
N LEU A 50 6.62 14.12 1.01
CA LEU A 50 7.08 15.24 0.22
C LEU A 50 6.07 15.61 -0.89
N ARG A 51 5.48 14.61 -1.56
CA ARG A 51 4.46 14.83 -2.60
C ARG A 51 3.19 15.45 -2.05
N LEU A 52 2.70 14.98 -0.89
CA LEU A 52 1.55 15.59 -0.23
C LEU A 52 1.80 17.05 0.14
N LEU A 53 3.02 17.40 0.52
CA LEU A 53 3.43 18.77 0.82
C LEU A 53 3.75 19.63 -0.40
N GLY A 54 3.69 19.08 -1.63
CA GLY A 54 4.06 19.79 -2.87
C GLY A 54 5.57 20.09 -2.97
N LEU A 55 6.42 19.31 -2.28
CA LEU A 55 7.87 19.50 -2.25
C LEU A 55 8.59 18.61 -3.28
N PRO A 56 9.78 19.04 -3.77
CA PRO A 56 10.62 18.22 -4.65
C PRO A 56 10.98 16.88 -4.00
N ALA A 57 10.92 15.79 -4.78
CA ALA A 57 11.19 14.44 -4.30
C ALA A 57 11.83 13.56 -5.39
N ASP A 58 12.64 14.16 -6.29
CA ASP A 58 13.14 13.49 -7.49
C ASP A 58 14.11 12.34 -7.15
N GLY A 59 15.01 12.54 -6.20
CA GLY A 59 15.94 11.49 -5.73
C GLY A 59 15.19 10.29 -5.14
N ALA A 60 14.28 10.54 -4.19
CA ALA A 60 13.46 9.47 -3.62
C ALA A 60 12.57 8.78 -4.68
N SER A 61 12.00 9.55 -5.61
CA SER A 61 11.18 9.02 -6.70
C SER A 61 12.00 8.12 -7.63
N ALA A 62 13.17 8.57 -8.07
CA ALA A 62 14.06 7.79 -8.92
C ALA A 62 14.52 6.50 -8.24
N TYR A 63 14.91 6.60 -6.96
CA TYR A 63 15.30 5.44 -6.17
C TYR A 63 14.17 4.43 -6.04
N VAL A 64 12.99 4.85 -5.62
CA VAL A 64 11.82 3.96 -5.45
C VAL A 64 11.49 3.26 -6.78
N GLN A 65 11.50 3.98 -7.90
CA GLN A 65 11.26 3.38 -9.21
C GLN A 65 12.34 2.37 -9.62
N ALA A 66 13.60 2.61 -9.28
CA ALA A 66 14.71 1.71 -9.58
C ALA A 66 14.70 0.41 -8.77
N GLN A 67 14.00 0.38 -7.62
CA GLN A 67 13.88 -0.82 -6.77
C GLN A 67 12.81 -1.82 -7.24
N ARG A 68 12.13 -1.58 -8.34
CA ARG A 68 11.16 -2.52 -8.90
C ARG A 68 11.83 -3.78 -9.44
N ASN A 69 11.27 -4.92 -9.10
CA ASN A 69 11.67 -6.19 -9.70
C ASN A 69 11.15 -6.33 -11.15
N ARG A 70 11.46 -7.47 -11.79
CA ARG A 70 11.02 -7.76 -13.17
C ARG A 70 9.49 -7.78 -13.37
N HIS A 71 8.73 -7.94 -12.30
CA HIS A 71 7.26 -7.95 -12.32
C HIS A 71 6.65 -6.57 -12.02
N GLY A 72 7.47 -5.54 -11.85
CA GLY A 72 7.03 -4.19 -11.49
C GLY A 72 6.69 -4.01 -10.01
N LEU A 73 6.99 -5.00 -9.16
CA LEU A 73 6.67 -5.01 -7.73
C LEU A 73 7.91 -4.68 -6.90
N TRP A 74 7.70 -4.32 -5.64
CA TRP A 74 8.76 -4.02 -4.68
C TRP A 74 8.85 -5.17 -3.67
N ASP A 75 9.94 -5.91 -3.68
CA ASP A 75 10.17 -7.09 -2.83
C ASP A 75 11.45 -7.02 -1.99
N ASN A 76 12.25 -5.96 -2.17
CA ASN A 76 13.48 -5.73 -1.43
C ASN A 76 13.22 -4.79 -0.24
N GLU A 77 12.66 -5.33 0.84
CA GLU A 77 12.32 -4.58 2.04
C GLU A 77 12.98 -5.18 3.29
N LYS A 78 13.46 -4.34 4.21
CA LYS A 78 14.14 -4.81 5.42
C LYS A 78 13.31 -4.72 6.70
N TRP A 79 12.12 -4.14 6.65
CA TRP A 79 11.25 -3.96 7.82
C TRP A 79 9.98 -4.80 7.77
N HIS A 80 9.71 -5.43 6.62
CA HIS A 80 8.52 -6.26 6.42
C HIS A 80 8.84 -7.42 5.48
N VAL A 81 8.44 -8.65 5.82
CA VAL A 81 8.76 -9.84 5.01
C VAL A 81 7.93 -9.96 3.74
N SER A 82 6.78 -9.31 3.70
CA SER A 82 5.89 -9.37 2.54
C SER A 82 6.18 -8.26 1.54
N TRP A 83 6.32 -8.64 0.28
CA TRP A 83 6.43 -7.72 -0.86
C TRP A 83 5.18 -6.86 -1.06
N LEU A 84 4.04 -7.27 -0.54
CA LEU A 84 2.78 -6.53 -0.64
C LEU A 84 2.82 -5.20 0.11
N TYR A 85 3.51 -5.14 1.24
CA TYR A 85 3.68 -3.91 2.01
C TYR A 85 4.40 -2.80 1.21
N PRO A 86 5.65 -2.97 0.76
CA PRO A 86 6.32 -1.92 0.00
C PRO A 86 5.65 -1.66 -1.35
N THR A 87 5.08 -2.68 -2.00
CA THR A 87 4.36 -2.51 -3.27
C THR A 87 3.15 -1.59 -3.11
N ALA A 88 2.30 -1.81 -2.11
CA ALA A 88 1.11 -0.98 -1.87
C ALA A 88 1.47 0.49 -1.62
N HIS A 89 2.45 0.71 -0.75
CA HIS A 89 2.88 2.05 -0.40
C HIS A 89 3.61 2.76 -1.55
N ALA A 90 4.40 2.04 -2.35
CA ALA A 90 5.05 2.59 -3.54
C ALA A 90 4.04 3.01 -4.61
N LEU A 91 3.05 2.16 -4.90
CA LEU A 91 1.98 2.47 -5.84
C LEU A 91 1.18 3.71 -5.38
N ALA A 92 0.83 3.80 -4.10
CA ALA A 92 0.15 4.96 -3.55
C ALA A 92 0.99 6.24 -3.68
N ALA A 93 2.28 6.20 -3.29
CA ALA A 93 3.18 7.36 -3.35
C ALA A 93 3.44 7.83 -4.79
N LEU A 94 3.69 6.91 -5.72
CA LEU A 94 3.96 7.21 -7.13
C LEU A 94 2.70 7.67 -7.86
N SER A 95 1.54 7.10 -7.55
CA SER A 95 0.27 7.49 -8.15
C SER A 95 -0.14 8.92 -7.79
N GLN A 96 0.15 9.38 -6.59
CA GLN A 96 -0.10 10.78 -6.22
C GLN A 96 0.84 11.76 -6.92
N ALA A 97 2.06 11.31 -7.22
CA ALA A 97 3.09 12.16 -7.83
C ALA A 97 2.77 12.57 -9.26
N GLN A 98 2.15 11.68 -10.03
CA GLN A 98 1.92 11.84 -11.46
C GLN A 98 0.53 11.29 -11.80
N PRO A 99 -0.46 12.14 -12.06
CA PRO A 99 -1.82 11.69 -12.39
C PRO A 99 -1.91 10.73 -13.58
N GLN A 100 -0.99 10.80 -14.51
CA GLN A 100 -0.87 9.91 -15.67
C GLN A 100 0.02 8.67 -15.41
N TRP A 101 0.67 8.58 -14.25
CA TRP A 101 1.54 7.45 -13.95
C TRP A 101 0.74 6.16 -13.79
N ARG A 102 1.11 5.16 -14.54
CA ARG A 102 0.50 3.83 -14.53
C ARG A 102 1.61 2.79 -14.52
N ASP A 103 1.36 1.69 -13.86
CA ASP A 103 2.25 0.52 -13.91
C ASP A 103 1.44 -0.73 -14.20
N GLU A 104 1.15 -0.96 -15.49
CA GLU A 104 0.44 -2.13 -15.97
C GLU A 104 1.13 -3.44 -15.57
N ARG A 105 2.46 -3.42 -15.43
CA ARG A 105 3.23 -4.58 -15.01
C ARG A 105 3.00 -4.88 -13.53
N ALA A 106 3.04 -3.85 -12.68
CA ALA A 106 2.73 -4.01 -11.26
C ALA A 106 1.29 -4.49 -11.04
N LEU A 107 0.33 -3.92 -11.78
CA LEU A 107 -1.06 -4.33 -11.73
C LEU A 107 -1.23 -5.79 -12.16
N ALA A 108 -0.64 -6.18 -13.29
CA ALA A 108 -0.71 -7.56 -13.78
C ALA A 108 -0.08 -8.53 -12.76
N GLY A 109 1.10 -8.20 -12.20
CA GLY A 109 1.77 -9.00 -11.19
C GLY A 109 0.93 -9.14 -9.90
N LEU A 110 0.29 -8.05 -9.46
CA LEU A 110 -0.59 -8.07 -8.29
C LEU A 110 -1.82 -8.95 -8.51
N LEU A 111 -2.51 -8.81 -9.66
CA LEU A 111 -3.68 -9.62 -9.99
C LEU A 111 -3.32 -11.10 -10.17
N GLN A 112 -2.20 -11.40 -10.79
CA GLN A 112 -1.70 -12.77 -10.95
C GLN A 112 -1.37 -13.44 -9.62
N ALA A 113 -0.93 -12.66 -8.63
CA ALA A 113 -0.58 -13.16 -7.31
C ALA A 113 -1.79 -13.43 -6.40
N GLN A 114 -3.02 -13.05 -6.82
CA GLN A 114 -4.22 -13.38 -6.06
C GLN A 114 -4.44 -14.89 -5.99
N ARG A 115 -4.61 -15.41 -4.80
CA ARG A 115 -4.76 -16.84 -4.57
C ARG A 115 -6.19 -17.34 -4.86
N GLY A 116 -6.33 -18.67 -4.94
CA GLY A 116 -7.62 -19.32 -5.15
C GLY A 116 -8.67 -19.01 -4.08
N ASP A 117 -8.24 -18.71 -2.85
CA ASP A 117 -9.12 -18.31 -1.74
C ASP A 117 -9.56 -16.84 -1.78
N GLY A 118 -9.09 -16.08 -2.77
CA GLY A 118 -9.41 -14.66 -2.94
C GLY A 118 -8.46 -13.70 -2.24
N GLY A 119 -7.59 -14.17 -1.34
CA GLY A 119 -6.61 -13.36 -0.62
C GLY A 119 -5.25 -13.28 -1.30
N TRP A 120 -4.33 -12.59 -0.64
CA TRP A 120 -2.90 -12.50 -0.99
C TRP A 120 -2.02 -12.87 0.19
N GLY A 121 -0.82 -13.34 -0.12
CA GLY A 121 0.22 -13.63 0.85
C GLY A 121 1.54 -13.98 0.19
N ALA A 122 2.65 -13.49 0.75
CA ALA A 122 4.01 -13.82 0.30
C ALA A 122 4.42 -15.25 0.72
N GLY A 123 3.87 -15.73 1.84
CA GLY A 123 4.17 -17.06 2.40
C GLY A 123 3.30 -18.18 1.81
N ARG A 124 3.05 -19.23 2.62
CA ARG A 124 2.29 -20.43 2.18
C ARG A 124 0.78 -20.18 2.04
N GLY A 125 0.23 -19.20 2.71
CA GLY A 125 -1.20 -18.87 2.71
C GLY A 125 -1.46 -17.40 2.54
N SER A 126 -2.72 -17.03 2.34
CA SER A 126 -3.17 -15.65 2.37
C SER A 126 -3.30 -15.16 3.82
N THR A 127 -3.04 -13.87 4.05
CA THR A 127 -3.31 -13.21 5.34
C THR A 127 -4.24 -12.02 5.16
N LEU A 128 -4.92 -11.62 6.25
CA LEU A 128 -5.78 -10.43 6.21
C LEU A 128 -4.96 -9.16 5.96
N GLU A 129 -3.81 -9.02 6.63
CA GLU A 129 -2.91 -7.88 6.47
C GLU A 129 -2.42 -7.74 5.03
N GLU A 130 -1.89 -8.82 4.45
CA GLU A 130 -1.36 -8.81 3.09
C GLU A 130 -2.46 -8.59 2.04
N THR A 131 -3.65 -9.13 2.28
CA THR A 131 -4.83 -8.87 1.45
C THR A 131 -5.26 -7.41 1.51
N ALA A 132 -5.18 -6.77 2.68
CA ALA A 132 -5.44 -5.35 2.82
C ALA A 132 -4.43 -4.49 2.04
N TYR A 133 -3.14 -4.83 2.07
CA TYR A 133 -2.13 -4.14 1.24
C TYR A 133 -2.38 -4.32 -0.25
N ALA A 134 -2.80 -5.51 -0.70
CA ALA A 134 -3.20 -5.69 -2.10
C ALA A 134 -4.38 -4.79 -2.49
N LEU A 135 -5.37 -4.64 -1.62
CA LEU A 135 -6.50 -3.72 -1.83
C LEU A 135 -6.06 -2.25 -1.88
N PHE A 136 -5.09 -1.83 -1.06
CA PHE A 136 -4.52 -0.48 -1.14
C PHE A 136 -3.83 -0.23 -2.48
N ALA A 137 -3.06 -1.22 -2.96
CA ALA A 137 -2.40 -1.16 -4.25
C ALA A 137 -3.40 -1.06 -5.41
N LEU A 138 -4.43 -1.90 -5.42
CA LEU A 138 -5.50 -1.87 -6.42
C LEU A 138 -6.24 -0.52 -6.38
N HIS A 139 -6.55 0.00 -5.19
CA HIS A 139 -7.22 1.29 -5.05
C HIS A 139 -6.38 2.45 -5.61
N ALA A 140 -5.08 2.47 -5.33
CA ALA A 140 -4.18 3.49 -5.86
C ALA A 140 -4.11 3.50 -7.41
N MET A 141 -4.40 2.37 -8.04
CA MET A 141 -4.40 2.20 -9.49
C MET A 141 -5.77 2.42 -10.14
N ASP A 142 -6.88 2.18 -9.41
CA ASP A 142 -8.26 2.12 -9.95
C ASP A 142 -8.77 3.46 -10.51
N GLU A 143 -8.48 4.57 -9.85
CA GLU A 143 -9.02 5.88 -10.24
C GLU A 143 -8.58 6.32 -11.65
N ARG A 144 -7.70 5.58 -12.28
CA ARG A 144 -7.02 5.90 -13.53
C ARG A 144 -7.19 4.88 -14.62
N GLU A 145 -7.95 3.82 -14.36
CA GLU A 145 -8.13 2.73 -15.31
C GLU A 145 -9.29 2.96 -16.27
N GLU A 146 -9.09 2.44 -17.49
CA GLU A 146 -10.14 2.29 -18.48
C GLU A 146 -11.24 1.34 -17.97
N PRO A 147 -12.50 1.44 -18.47
CA PRO A 147 -13.64 0.66 -17.97
C PRO A 147 -13.42 -0.87 -17.92
N GLN A 148 -12.60 -1.42 -18.82
CA GLN A 148 -12.30 -2.86 -18.84
C GLN A 148 -11.32 -3.26 -17.73
N GLY A 149 -10.32 -2.42 -17.44
CA GLY A 149 -9.39 -2.61 -16.33
C GLY A 149 -10.12 -2.56 -14.99
N ARG A 150 -11.03 -1.59 -14.81
CA ARG A 150 -11.89 -1.50 -13.62
C ARG A 150 -12.71 -2.76 -13.36
N ARG A 151 -13.20 -3.45 -14.39
CA ARG A 151 -13.93 -4.72 -14.23
C ARG A 151 -13.06 -5.84 -13.67
N ARG A 152 -11.81 -5.97 -14.16
CA ARG A 152 -10.86 -6.96 -13.63
C ARG A 152 -10.51 -6.70 -12.18
N ASN A 153 -10.27 -5.44 -11.84
CA ASN A 153 -10.01 -5.03 -10.48
C ASN A 153 -11.23 -5.31 -9.58
N ALA A 154 -12.45 -5.01 -10.06
CA ALA A 154 -13.67 -5.27 -9.31
C ALA A 154 -13.86 -6.74 -8.95
N GLN A 155 -13.54 -7.68 -9.85
CA GLN A 155 -13.58 -9.11 -9.55
C GLN A 155 -12.56 -9.51 -8.48
N ALA A 156 -11.33 -8.99 -8.59
CA ALA A 156 -10.30 -9.27 -7.61
C ALA A 156 -10.67 -8.70 -6.22
N VAL A 157 -11.22 -7.48 -6.20
CA VAL A 157 -11.68 -6.83 -4.96
C VAL A 157 -12.86 -7.59 -4.33
N ALA A 158 -13.84 -8.05 -5.12
CA ALA A 158 -14.98 -8.83 -4.61
C ALA A 158 -14.50 -10.12 -3.93
N ARG A 159 -13.61 -10.88 -4.58
CA ARG A 159 -13.02 -12.09 -3.99
C ARG A 159 -12.21 -11.80 -2.71
N ALA A 160 -11.50 -10.66 -2.69
CA ALA A 160 -10.77 -10.23 -1.51
C ALA A 160 -11.70 -9.86 -0.35
N LEU A 161 -12.81 -9.20 -0.65
CA LEU A 161 -13.83 -8.88 0.35
C LEU A 161 -14.42 -10.15 0.97
N ASP A 162 -14.79 -11.13 0.14
CA ASP A 162 -15.30 -12.42 0.62
C ASP A 162 -14.27 -13.14 1.51
N TYR A 163 -12.99 -13.16 1.07
CA TYR A 163 -11.90 -13.71 1.86
C TYR A 163 -11.76 -13.04 3.22
N MET A 164 -11.79 -11.70 3.24
CA MET A 164 -11.61 -10.92 4.46
C MET A 164 -12.80 -11.07 5.40
N LEU A 165 -14.03 -10.99 4.89
CA LEU A 165 -15.25 -11.14 5.72
C LEU A 165 -15.35 -12.53 6.36
N ALA A 166 -14.95 -13.57 5.64
CA ALA A 166 -14.96 -14.93 6.17
C ALA A 166 -13.93 -15.16 7.31
N ARG A 167 -12.93 -14.29 7.44
CA ARG A 167 -11.80 -14.48 8.38
C ARG A 167 -11.64 -13.36 9.41
N TYR A 168 -12.23 -12.21 9.15
CA TYR A 168 -12.11 -11.09 10.07
C TYR A 168 -12.95 -11.35 11.33
N ALA A 169 -12.28 -11.37 12.47
CA ALA A 169 -12.92 -11.48 13.78
C ALA A 169 -12.57 -10.27 14.66
N PRO A 170 -13.53 -9.44 15.05
CA PRO A 170 -13.27 -8.23 15.84
C PRO A 170 -12.51 -8.48 17.14
N GLY A 171 -12.78 -9.60 17.82
CA GLY A 171 -12.17 -9.96 19.09
C GLY A 171 -10.90 -10.82 18.99
N ALA A 172 -10.56 -11.32 17.80
CA ALA A 172 -9.40 -12.19 17.59
C ALA A 172 -8.48 -11.57 16.53
N PRO A 173 -7.50 -10.75 16.92
CA PRO A 173 -6.58 -10.12 15.97
C PRO A 173 -5.73 -11.17 15.27
N THR A 174 -5.44 -10.93 13.99
CA THR A 174 -4.43 -11.68 13.24
C THR A 174 -3.08 -11.56 13.95
N GLN A 175 -2.39 -12.69 14.11
CA GLN A 175 -1.09 -12.75 14.78
C GLN A 175 0.03 -13.25 13.88
N THR A 176 -0.11 -13.10 12.56
CA THR A 176 0.96 -13.47 11.63
C THR A 176 2.12 -12.48 11.75
N PRO A 177 3.32 -12.92 12.16
CA PRO A 177 4.45 -12.03 12.36
C PRO A 177 5.13 -11.74 11.02
N LEU A 178 4.79 -10.61 10.42
CA LEU A 178 5.34 -10.15 9.12
C LEU A 178 6.30 -8.97 9.26
N TRP A 179 6.39 -8.37 10.44
CA TRP A 179 7.24 -7.22 10.71
C TRP A 179 8.59 -7.66 11.27
N ILE A 180 9.65 -6.99 10.82
CA ILE A 180 11.04 -7.32 11.16
C ILE A 180 11.57 -6.36 12.22
N GLY A 181 12.00 -6.93 13.35
CA GLY A 181 12.74 -6.24 14.41
C GLY A 181 13.99 -7.04 14.75
N LYS A 182 14.24 -7.29 16.03
CA LYS A 182 15.23 -8.28 16.45
C LYS A 182 14.78 -9.71 16.10
N GLU A 183 13.47 -9.91 16.08
CA GLU A 183 12.76 -11.08 15.62
C GLU A 183 11.53 -10.65 14.82
N LEU A 184 10.81 -11.58 14.21
CA LEU A 184 9.55 -11.28 13.56
C LEU A 184 8.48 -11.00 14.61
N TYR A 185 7.69 -9.94 14.39
CA TYR A 185 6.60 -9.56 15.29
C TYR A 185 5.37 -9.10 14.51
N CYS A 186 4.26 -8.95 15.22
CA CYS A 186 3.01 -8.42 14.68
C CYS A 186 2.59 -7.19 15.49
N PRO A 187 2.66 -5.97 14.94
CA PRO A 187 2.18 -4.77 15.60
C PRO A 187 0.65 -4.69 15.52
N LEU A 188 -0.04 -5.35 16.44
CA LEU A 188 -1.48 -5.63 16.40
C LEU A 188 -2.35 -4.43 16.00
N ARG A 189 -2.06 -3.23 16.49
CA ARG A 189 -2.84 -2.03 16.16
C ARG A 189 -2.64 -1.60 14.71
N VAL A 190 -1.42 -1.65 14.19
CA VAL A 190 -1.09 -1.30 12.81
C VAL A 190 -1.77 -2.28 11.86
N VAL A 191 -1.61 -3.57 12.13
CA VAL A 191 -2.23 -4.65 11.34
C VAL A 191 -3.75 -4.52 11.34
N ARG A 192 -4.36 -4.29 12.50
CA ARG A 192 -5.82 -4.13 12.61
C ARG A 192 -6.33 -2.91 11.82
N VAL A 193 -5.61 -1.79 11.85
CA VAL A 193 -5.97 -0.61 11.05
C VAL A 193 -5.88 -0.93 9.55
N ALA A 194 -4.85 -1.66 9.11
CA ALA A 194 -4.73 -2.08 7.71
C ALA A 194 -5.89 -3.00 7.30
N GLU A 195 -6.23 -4.00 8.11
CA GLU A 195 -7.36 -4.91 7.88
C GLU A 195 -8.70 -4.14 7.73
N LEU A 196 -8.98 -3.23 8.67
CA LEU A 196 -10.21 -2.42 8.64
C LEU A 196 -10.26 -1.48 7.43
N ALA A 197 -9.14 -0.85 7.09
CA ALA A 197 -9.06 0.02 5.92
C ALA A 197 -9.23 -0.79 4.61
N GLY A 198 -8.66 -1.99 4.53
CA GLY A 198 -8.86 -2.90 3.39
C GLY A 198 -10.33 -3.30 3.22
N LEU A 199 -11.00 -3.71 4.31
CA LEU A 199 -12.43 -4.02 4.31
C LEU A 199 -13.28 -2.82 3.87
N TRP A 200 -12.98 -1.64 4.39
CA TRP A 200 -13.70 -0.41 4.03
C TRP A 200 -13.52 -0.05 2.56
N LEU A 201 -12.30 -0.14 2.03
CA LEU A 201 -12.02 0.11 0.61
C LEU A 201 -12.78 -0.87 -0.29
N ALA A 202 -12.72 -2.17 0.02
CA ALA A 202 -13.39 -3.20 -0.77
C ALA A 202 -14.92 -3.03 -0.75
N HIS A 203 -15.50 -2.69 0.40
CA HIS A 203 -16.92 -2.38 0.54
C HIS A 203 -17.32 -1.17 -0.32
N ARG A 204 -16.57 -0.08 -0.24
CA ARG A 204 -16.83 1.11 -1.07
C ARG A 204 -16.68 0.85 -2.56
N TRP A 205 -15.81 -0.07 -2.94
CA TRP A 205 -15.64 -0.44 -4.34
C TRP A 205 -16.91 -1.13 -4.88
N GLY A 206 -17.48 -2.07 -4.13
CA GLY A 206 -18.73 -2.74 -4.48
C GLY A 206 -19.90 -1.76 -4.67
N SER A 207 -20.00 -0.73 -3.82
CA SER A 207 -21.06 0.29 -3.92
C SER A 207 -20.90 1.27 -5.10
N ARG A 208 -19.74 1.32 -5.76
CA ARG A 208 -19.50 2.12 -6.98
C ARG A 208 -19.77 1.34 -8.26
N SER A 209 -20.10 0.04 -8.18
CA SER A 209 -20.41 -0.77 -9.35
C SER A 209 -21.79 -0.40 -9.90
N PRO A 210 -21.96 -0.23 -11.24
CA PRO A 210 -23.24 0.18 -11.85
C PRO A 210 -24.43 -0.74 -11.55
N ALA A 211 -24.18 -1.98 -11.12
CA ALA A 211 -25.23 -2.92 -10.74
C ALA A 211 -26.03 -2.48 -9.49
N HIS A 212 -25.44 -1.74 -8.56
CA HIS A 212 -26.12 -1.22 -7.37
C HIS A 212 -26.80 0.14 -7.59
N ALA A 213 -26.42 0.88 -8.64
CA ALA A 213 -27.08 2.12 -9.00
C ALA A 213 -28.49 1.90 -9.58
N ALA A 214 -28.79 0.70 -10.08
CA ALA A 214 -30.08 0.34 -10.64
C ALA A 214 -31.14 -0.05 -9.57
N GLU A 215 -30.72 -0.42 -8.35
CA GLU A 215 -31.64 -0.79 -7.26
C GLU A 215 -32.03 0.37 -6.33
N ALA A 216 -31.43 1.56 -6.52
CA ALA A 216 -31.64 2.73 -5.67
C ALA A 216 -32.59 3.77 -6.29
N THR A 217 -33.37 3.43 -7.31
CA THR A 217 -34.42 4.33 -7.84
C THR A 217 -35.76 3.90 -7.27
N PRO A 218 -36.42 4.77 -6.48
CA PRO A 218 -37.71 4.50 -5.87
C PRO A 218 -38.86 4.44 -6.88
#